data_8258155c0ca4f97201f1e4371ee4d99f
#
_entry.id   8258155c0ca4f97201f1e4371ee4d99f
#
_cell.length_a   1.000
_cell.length_b   1.000
_cell.length_c   1.000
_cell.angle_alpha   90.00
_cell.angle_beta   90.00
_cell.angle_gamma   90.00
#
_symmetry.space_group_name_H-M   'P 1'
#
loop_
_entity.id
_entity.type
_entity.pdbx_description
1 polymer ?
#
loop_
_entity_poly.entity_id
_entity_poly.type
_entity_poly.pdbx_seq_one_letter_code
_entity_poly.pdbx_strand_id
1 'polypeptide(L)'
;SGVVTDLNGKYAINIPVTGDPVLLFTFIGMKKEEINVAGKKVINVVLKEELTTVDEVVVTGIYSRKKESFTGSSETYTTKELKMVGNKNILESLRTLDPAFNIIENNQYGSDPNRLPDIEIRGKSSIVGFKEQFGQDPNQPLFILDGFETTLATIMDLSLDRVASVTILKDAASTAIYGSKAAN
;
A
#
# COMPACT_ATOMS: atom_id res chain seq x y z
N SER A 1 29.32 28.82 3.91
CA SER A 1 29.29 28.88 5.40
C SER A 1 27.87 28.62 5.89
N GLY A 2 27.73 27.92 7.00
CA GLY A 2 26.45 27.64 7.62
C GLY A 2 26.54 27.83 9.13
N VAL A 3 25.40 28.14 9.75
CA VAL A 3 25.26 28.27 11.20
C VAL A 3 24.01 27.51 11.64
N VAL A 4 23.99 27.07 12.87
CA VAL A 4 22.83 26.40 13.49
C VAL A 4 22.16 27.41 14.40
N THR A 5 20.84 27.38 14.50
CA THR A 5 20.05 28.21 15.43
C THR A 5 20.24 27.74 16.87
N ASP A 6 20.09 28.65 17.82
CA ASP A 6 20.02 28.32 19.25
C ASP A 6 18.64 27.71 19.63
N LEU A 7 18.46 27.37 20.90
CA LEU A 7 17.21 26.79 21.44
C LEU A 7 15.99 27.71 21.27
N ASN A 8 16.21 29.02 21.08
CA ASN A 8 15.17 30.02 20.84
C ASN A 8 14.97 30.35 19.37
N GLY A 9 15.63 29.61 18.45
CA GLY A 9 15.58 29.83 17.02
C GLY A 9 16.38 31.03 16.53
N LYS A 10 17.25 31.63 17.35
CA LYS A 10 18.11 32.74 16.95
C LYS A 10 19.36 32.26 16.27
N TYR A 11 19.81 33.00 15.25
CA TYR A 11 21.04 32.74 14.53
C TYR A 11 21.76 34.04 14.20
N ALA A 12 23.08 33.97 13.99
CA ALA A 12 23.88 35.05 13.48
C ALA A 12 24.84 34.50 12.44
N ILE A 13 24.85 35.09 11.25
CA ILE A 13 25.72 34.67 10.16
C ILE A 13 26.38 35.90 9.50
N ASN A 14 27.70 35.88 9.31
CA ASN A 14 28.42 36.89 8.57
C ASN A 14 28.40 36.54 7.09
N ILE A 15 27.83 37.42 6.28
CA ILE A 15 27.71 37.24 4.83
C ILE A 15 28.58 38.27 4.11
N PRO A 16 29.43 37.88 3.16
CA PRO A 16 30.17 38.85 2.36
C PRO A 16 29.19 39.70 1.51
N VAL A 17 29.45 40.98 1.47
CA VAL A 17 28.55 41.98 0.81
C VAL A 17 28.64 41.95 -0.72
N THR A 18 29.43 41.09 -1.30
CA THR A 18 29.61 40.95 -2.74
C THR A 18 28.61 39.98 -3.35
N GLY A 19 27.68 40.49 -4.20
CA GLY A 19 26.67 39.73 -4.92
C GLY A 19 25.31 39.78 -4.23
N ASP A 20 24.36 38.95 -4.71
CA ASP A 20 23.04 38.75 -4.15
C ASP A 20 23.00 37.45 -3.30
N PRO A 21 23.42 37.51 -2.03
CA PRO A 21 23.49 36.33 -1.21
C PRO A 21 22.08 35.78 -0.89
N VAL A 22 21.94 34.47 -1.04
CA VAL A 22 20.72 33.72 -0.69
C VAL A 22 20.99 32.88 0.54
N LEU A 23 20.12 32.95 1.54
CA LEU A 23 20.13 32.09 2.71
C LEU A 23 19.16 30.92 2.48
N LEU A 24 19.68 29.72 2.68
CA LEU A 24 18.90 28.49 2.64
C LEU A 24 18.63 28.05 4.09
N PHE A 25 17.37 27.98 4.46
CA PHE A 25 16.89 27.48 5.76
C PHE A 25 16.40 26.05 5.60
N THR A 26 16.94 25.14 6.40
CA THR A 26 16.57 23.72 6.37
C THR A 26 16.41 23.17 7.78
N PHE A 27 15.39 22.33 7.96
CA PHE A 27 15.19 21.56 9.18
C PHE A 27 14.58 20.21 8.82
N ILE A 28 14.83 19.19 9.62
CA ILE A 28 14.30 17.83 9.37
C ILE A 28 12.76 17.87 9.44
N GLY A 29 12.09 17.39 8.40
CA GLY A 29 10.62 17.39 8.30
C GLY A 29 10.00 18.74 7.92
N MET A 30 10.80 19.73 7.56
CA MET A 30 10.33 21.05 7.11
C MET A 30 10.76 21.33 5.67
N LYS A 31 9.92 22.03 4.93
CA LYS A 31 10.21 22.48 3.57
C LYS A 31 11.36 23.49 3.58
N LYS A 32 12.32 23.28 2.69
CA LYS A 32 13.44 24.20 2.51
C LYS A 32 12.93 25.57 2.03
N GLU A 33 13.40 26.64 2.67
CA GLU A 33 13.08 28.01 2.28
C GLU A 33 14.36 28.75 1.86
N GLU A 34 14.32 29.38 0.69
CA GLU A 34 15.39 30.18 0.16
C GLU A 34 15.00 31.66 0.21
N ILE A 35 15.80 32.48 0.89
CA ILE A 35 15.53 33.91 1.05
C ILE A 35 16.73 34.72 0.59
N ASN A 36 16.49 35.63 -0.35
CA ASN A 36 17.49 36.63 -0.75
C ASN A 36 17.68 37.66 0.37
N VAL A 37 18.91 37.87 0.79
CA VAL A 37 19.26 38.76 1.90
C VAL A 37 19.00 40.22 1.53
N ALA A 38 19.26 40.64 0.29
CA ALA A 38 18.96 41.97 -0.25
C ALA A 38 19.26 43.15 0.72
N GLY A 39 20.38 43.07 1.45
CA GLY A 39 20.80 44.11 2.42
C GLY A 39 20.01 44.09 3.76
N LYS A 40 19.15 43.11 4.02
CA LYS A 40 18.42 42.98 5.28
C LYS A 40 19.37 42.56 6.39
N LYS A 41 19.31 43.27 7.53
CA LYS A 41 20.09 42.93 8.74
C LYS A 41 19.43 41.87 9.62
N VAL A 42 18.14 41.71 9.52
CA VAL A 42 17.34 40.73 10.27
C VAL A 42 16.39 40.04 9.32
N ILE A 43 16.40 38.71 9.33
CA ILE A 43 15.53 37.87 8.52
C ILE A 43 14.86 36.86 9.45
N ASN A 44 13.55 36.95 9.58
CA ASN A 44 12.74 35.99 10.31
C ASN A 44 12.09 35.05 9.33
N VAL A 45 12.17 33.74 9.59
CA VAL A 45 11.66 32.69 8.72
C VAL A 45 10.75 31.77 9.52
N VAL A 46 9.63 31.42 8.95
CA VAL A 46 8.74 30.38 9.47
C VAL A 46 8.77 29.23 8.48
N LEU A 47 9.41 28.14 8.86
CA LEU A 47 9.43 26.92 8.05
C LEU A 47 8.06 26.25 8.13
N LYS A 48 7.58 25.75 7.00
CA LYS A 48 6.37 24.94 6.89
C LYS A 48 6.73 23.47 6.95
N GLU A 49 5.87 22.67 7.58
CA GLU A 49 6.03 21.23 7.57
C GLU A 49 6.05 20.71 6.12
N GLU A 50 7.04 19.90 5.82
CA GLU A 50 7.07 19.11 4.59
C GLU A 50 6.24 17.86 4.85
N LEU A 51 4.94 17.95 4.51
CA LEU A 51 4.12 16.75 4.41
C LEU A 51 4.72 15.91 3.28
N THR A 52 5.62 15.01 3.61
CA THR A 52 5.96 13.90 2.74
C THR A 52 4.68 13.08 2.61
N THR A 53 3.86 13.42 1.62
CA THR A 53 2.87 12.48 1.11
C THR A 53 3.69 11.28 0.65
N VAL A 54 3.68 10.22 1.42
CA VAL A 54 4.19 8.94 0.93
C VAL A 54 3.31 8.64 -0.28
N ASP A 55 3.89 8.74 -1.47
CA ASP A 55 3.20 8.39 -2.70
C ASP A 55 2.62 6.99 -2.50
N GLU A 56 1.31 6.88 -2.49
CA GLU A 56 0.64 5.59 -2.36
C GLU A 56 1.01 4.74 -3.59
N VAL A 57 1.73 3.67 -3.34
CA VAL A 57 2.27 2.80 -4.38
C VAL A 57 1.41 1.56 -4.46
N VAL A 58 0.87 1.28 -5.63
CA VAL A 58 0.20 0.00 -5.91
C VAL A 58 1.27 -1.04 -6.25
N VAL A 59 1.39 -2.05 -5.41
CA VAL A 59 2.28 -3.19 -5.63
C VAL A 59 1.48 -4.27 -6.34
N THR A 60 1.81 -4.52 -7.62
CA THR A 60 1.16 -5.56 -8.42
C THR A 60 1.92 -6.91 -8.36
N GLY A 61 2.73 -7.12 -7.33
CA GLY A 61 3.51 -8.34 -7.15
C GLY A 61 4.79 -8.41 -8.00
N ILE A 62 4.75 -7.97 -9.27
CA ILE A 62 5.91 -7.94 -10.18
C ILE A 62 6.48 -6.53 -10.28
N TYR A 63 5.63 -5.51 -10.22
CA TYR A 63 6.01 -4.10 -10.33
C TYR A 63 5.35 -3.27 -9.23
N SER A 64 6.06 -2.25 -8.77
CA SER A 64 5.48 -1.17 -7.98
C SER A 64 5.26 0.05 -8.87
N ARG A 65 4.04 0.57 -8.92
CA ARG A 65 3.69 1.77 -9.67
C ARG A 65 3.03 2.78 -8.76
N LYS A 66 3.22 4.08 -9.04
CA LYS A 66 2.46 5.12 -8.35
C LYS A 66 0.96 4.91 -8.64
N LYS A 67 0.11 5.05 -7.63
CA LYS A 67 -1.35 4.87 -7.75
C LYS A 67 -1.93 5.73 -8.88
N GLU A 68 -1.44 6.95 -9.04
CA GLU A 68 -1.86 7.88 -10.09
C GLU A 68 -1.56 7.39 -11.52
N SER A 69 -0.55 6.55 -11.69
CA SER A 69 -0.17 5.97 -12.99
C SER A 69 -0.80 4.60 -13.26
N PHE A 70 -1.59 4.09 -12.31
CA PHE A 70 -2.25 2.81 -12.42
C PHE A 70 -3.70 3.01 -12.88
N THR A 71 -4.02 2.53 -14.09
CA THR A 71 -5.35 2.70 -14.71
C THR A 71 -6.34 1.62 -14.29
N GLY A 72 -5.90 0.59 -13.56
CA GLY A 72 -6.72 -0.50 -13.09
C GLY A 72 -7.40 -0.21 -11.74
N SER A 73 -8.47 -0.94 -11.44
CA SER A 73 -9.11 -0.92 -10.14
C SER A 73 -8.34 -1.83 -9.16
N SER A 74 -7.72 -1.23 -8.15
CA SER A 74 -7.01 -1.95 -7.10
C SER A 74 -7.23 -1.29 -5.75
N GLU A 75 -7.27 -2.10 -4.70
CA GLU A 75 -7.34 -1.65 -3.32
C GLU A 75 -6.17 -2.24 -2.55
N THR A 76 -5.48 -1.42 -1.78
CA THR A 76 -4.34 -1.85 -0.96
C THR A 76 -4.64 -1.61 0.51
N TYR A 77 -4.51 -2.66 1.30
CA TYR A 77 -4.72 -2.65 2.74
C TYR A 77 -3.39 -2.85 3.45
N THR A 78 -3.05 -1.94 4.34
CA THR A 78 -1.84 -2.01 5.17
C THR A 78 -2.03 -2.97 6.33
N THR A 79 -0.93 -3.47 6.92
CA THR A 79 -0.96 -4.29 8.15
C THR A 79 -1.78 -3.63 9.25
N LYS A 80 -1.68 -2.30 9.38
CA LYS A 80 -2.41 -1.54 10.40
C LYS A 80 -3.92 -1.65 10.21
N GLU A 81 -4.41 -1.47 8.99
CA GLU A 81 -5.83 -1.58 8.65
C GLU A 81 -6.34 -3.00 8.85
N LEU A 82 -5.58 -4.01 8.38
CA LEU A 82 -5.91 -5.41 8.58
C LEU A 82 -6.03 -5.79 10.07
N LYS A 83 -5.16 -5.26 10.92
CA LYS A 83 -5.21 -5.49 12.38
C LYS A 83 -6.33 -4.75 13.10
N MET A 84 -6.78 -3.61 12.58
CA MET A 84 -7.89 -2.86 13.18
C MET A 84 -9.20 -3.64 13.17
N VAL A 85 -9.39 -4.53 12.21
CA VAL A 85 -10.62 -5.31 12.04
C VAL A 85 -10.62 -6.58 12.88
N GLY A 86 -9.46 -7.11 13.23
CA GLY A 86 -9.34 -8.27 14.10
C GLY A 86 -8.01 -9.01 13.94
N ASN A 87 -7.62 -9.74 14.97
CA ASN A 87 -6.35 -10.50 15.00
C ASN A 87 -6.51 -11.96 14.49
N LYS A 88 -7.51 -12.21 13.65
CA LYS A 88 -7.70 -13.53 13.03
C LYS A 88 -6.75 -13.70 11.82
N ASN A 89 -7.14 -14.44 10.84
CA ASN A 89 -6.36 -14.59 9.62
C ASN A 89 -6.56 -13.39 8.66
N ILE A 90 -5.69 -13.30 7.64
CA ILE A 90 -5.71 -12.24 6.63
C ILE A 90 -7.04 -12.22 5.87
N LEU A 91 -7.60 -13.39 5.55
CA LEU A 91 -8.80 -13.52 4.72
C LEU A 91 -10.05 -12.96 5.43
N GLU A 92 -10.19 -13.22 6.73
CA GLU A 92 -11.27 -12.67 7.54
C GLU A 92 -11.20 -11.13 7.63
N SER A 93 -9.98 -10.60 7.75
CA SER A 93 -9.78 -9.15 7.74
C SER A 93 -10.15 -8.55 6.39
N LEU A 94 -9.75 -9.19 5.28
CA LEU A 94 -10.11 -8.74 3.92
C LEU A 94 -11.61 -8.82 3.67
N ARG A 95 -12.29 -9.87 4.09
CA ARG A 95 -13.76 -10.02 4.00
C ARG A 95 -14.49 -8.83 4.64
N THR A 96 -13.96 -8.33 5.75
CA THR A 96 -14.57 -7.21 6.47
C THR A 96 -14.25 -5.86 5.83
N LEU A 97 -13.05 -5.70 5.28
CA LEU A 97 -12.58 -4.44 4.71
C LEU A 97 -13.03 -4.25 3.26
N ASP A 98 -13.09 -5.33 2.48
CA ASP A 98 -13.36 -5.27 1.05
C ASP A 98 -14.67 -5.98 0.68
N PRO A 99 -15.69 -5.23 0.25
CA PRO A 99 -16.98 -5.83 -0.16
C PRO A 99 -16.87 -6.72 -1.42
N ALA A 100 -15.82 -6.56 -2.24
CA ALA A 100 -15.60 -7.38 -3.42
C ALA A 100 -14.99 -8.76 -3.07
N PHE A 101 -14.39 -8.87 -1.88
CA PHE A 101 -13.77 -10.10 -1.39
C PHE A 101 -14.78 -10.90 -0.56
N ASN A 102 -15.23 -12.03 -1.08
CA ASN A 102 -16.24 -12.85 -0.43
C ASN A 102 -15.70 -14.26 -0.11
N ILE A 103 -15.96 -14.71 1.12
CA ILE A 103 -15.67 -16.07 1.56
C ILE A 103 -17.00 -16.82 1.59
N ILE A 104 -17.11 -17.87 0.78
CA ILE A 104 -18.33 -18.68 0.71
C ILE A 104 -18.23 -19.76 1.78
N GLU A 105 -19.13 -19.67 2.75
CA GLU A 105 -19.30 -20.71 3.76
C GLU A 105 -20.11 -21.86 3.16
N ASN A 106 -19.47 -23.01 2.99
CA ASN A 106 -20.13 -24.18 2.49
C ASN A 106 -20.59 -25.09 3.65
N ASN A 107 -21.85 -24.95 4.04
CA ASN A 107 -22.46 -25.71 5.16
C ASN A 107 -22.61 -27.21 4.87
N GLN A 108 -22.39 -27.70 3.64
CA GLN A 108 -22.52 -29.11 3.29
C GLN A 108 -21.45 -30.00 3.94
N TYR A 109 -20.33 -29.42 4.36
CA TYR A 109 -19.16 -30.16 4.86
C TYR A 109 -18.93 -29.99 6.37
N GLY A 110 -19.84 -29.33 7.07
CA GLY A 110 -19.74 -29.10 8.51
C GLY A 110 -18.57 -28.17 8.90
N SER A 111 -18.09 -28.34 10.13
CA SER A 111 -17.00 -27.55 10.71
C SER A 111 -15.64 -28.24 10.55
N ASP A 112 -15.28 -28.69 9.35
CA ASP A 112 -13.95 -29.25 9.11
C ASP A 112 -12.89 -28.12 9.08
N PRO A 113 -11.99 -28.04 10.09
CA PRO A 113 -11.01 -26.95 10.19
C PRO A 113 -9.89 -27.04 9.12
N ASN A 114 -9.73 -28.18 8.48
CA ASN A 114 -8.70 -28.41 7.46
C ASN A 114 -9.18 -28.07 6.05
N ARG A 115 -10.46 -27.75 5.90
CA ARG A 115 -11.00 -27.40 4.60
C ARG A 115 -10.71 -25.94 4.27
N LEU A 116 -10.15 -25.73 3.09
CA LEU A 116 -9.94 -24.40 2.55
C LEU A 116 -11.29 -23.80 2.15
N PRO A 117 -11.57 -22.54 2.52
CA PRO A 117 -12.78 -21.85 2.11
C PRO A 117 -12.77 -21.58 0.60
N ASP A 118 -13.95 -21.51 0.02
CA ASP A 118 -14.12 -21.03 -1.35
C ASP A 118 -14.11 -19.49 -1.32
N ILE A 119 -13.24 -18.87 -2.13
CA ILE A 119 -13.07 -17.42 -2.17
C ILE A 119 -13.47 -16.91 -3.54
N GLU A 120 -14.19 -15.83 -3.58
CA GLU A 120 -14.60 -15.13 -4.79
C GLU A 120 -14.23 -13.66 -4.71
N ILE A 121 -13.74 -13.10 -5.83
CA ILE A 121 -13.59 -11.68 -6.02
C ILE A 121 -14.58 -11.25 -7.10
N ARG A 122 -15.52 -10.33 -6.75
CA ARG A 122 -16.57 -9.82 -7.65
C ARG A 122 -17.60 -10.86 -8.14
N GLY A 123 -17.70 -12.01 -7.48
CA GLY A 123 -18.67 -13.05 -7.81
C GLY A 123 -18.15 -14.12 -8.78
N LYS A 124 -19.03 -15.07 -9.12
CA LYS A 124 -18.68 -16.23 -9.97
C LYS A 124 -18.67 -15.84 -11.43
N SER A 125 -17.58 -16.13 -12.14
CA SER A 125 -17.46 -15.96 -13.59
C SER A 125 -17.69 -17.28 -14.33
N SER A 126 -17.65 -18.44 -13.65
CA SER A 126 -17.81 -19.75 -14.29
C SER A 126 -19.03 -20.52 -13.76
N ILE A 127 -19.46 -21.49 -14.58
CA ILE A 127 -20.61 -22.36 -14.28
C ILE A 127 -20.31 -23.29 -13.12
N VAL A 128 -21.24 -23.40 -12.18
CA VAL A 128 -21.18 -24.30 -11.03
C VAL A 128 -21.00 -25.76 -11.49
N GLY A 129 -20.00 -26.47 -10.94
CA GLY A 129 -19.77 -27.90 -11.23
C GLY A 129 -18.40 -28.27 -11.79
N PHE A 130 -17.57 -27.30 -12.19
CA PHE A 130 -16.22 -27.58 -12.74
C PHE A 130 -15.25 -28.13 -11.70
N LYS A 131 -15.39 -27.76 -10.43
CA LYS A 131 -14.51 -28.21 -9.34
C LYS A 131 -14.50 -29.74 -9.18
N GLU A 132 -15.69 -30.36 -9.33
CA GLU A 132 -15.85 -31.82 -9.19
C GLU A 132 -15.28 -32.59 -10.38
N GLN A 133 -15.22 -31.98 -11.57
CA GLN A 133 -14.71 -32.62 -12.79
C GLN A 133 -13.21 -32.47 -12.97
N PHE A 134 -12.60 -31.37 -12.55
CA PHE A 134 -11.19 -31.04 -12.86
C PHE A 134 -10.28 -30.87 -11.64
N GLY A 135 -10.81 -31.01 -10.41
CA GLY A 135 -10.02 -30.92 -9.18
C GLY A 135 -9.48 -29.54 -8.82
N GLN A 136 -9.75 -28.53 -9.64
CA GLN A 136 -9.38 -27.13 -9.39
C GLN A 136 -10.63 -26.25 -9.54
N ASP A 137 -10.75 -25.24 -8.68
CA ASP A 137 -11.82 -24.26 -8.77
C ASP A 137 -11.42 -23.14 -9.73
N PRO A 138 -12.06 -23.03 -10.91
CA PRO A 138 -11.74 -21.97 -11.86
C PRO A 138 -12.14 -20.57 -11.37
N ASN A 139 -12.93 -20.47 -10.31
CA ASN A 139 -13.32 -19.20 -9.69
C ASN A 139 -12.38 -18.75 -8.57
N GLN A 140 -11.43 -19.61 -8.17
CA GLN A 140 -10.49 -19.25 -7.12
C GLN A 140 -9.56 -18.14 -7.62
N PRO A 141 -9.41 -17.03 -6.87
CA PRO A 141 -8.47 -15.98 -7.24
C PRO A 141 -7.02 -16.46 -7.21
N LEU A 142 -6.18 -15.86 -8.03
CA LEU A 142 -4.74 -16.10 -8.03
C LEU A 142 -4.10 -15.37 -6.85
N PHE A 143 -3.31 -16.09 -6.06
CA PHE A 143 -2.56 -15.53 -4.95
C PHE A 143 -1.09 -15.37 -5.30
N ILE A 144 -0.56 -14.16 -5.07
CA ILE A 144 0.86 -13.83 -5.28
C ILE A 144 1.45 -13.36 -3.95
N LEU A 145 2.51 -14.02 -3.51
CA LEU A 145 3.28 -13.69 -2.32
C LEU A 145 4.68 -13.26 -2.75
N ASP A 146 5.05 -12.01 -2.48
CA ASP A 146 6.36 -11.43 -2.83
C ASP A 146 6.79 -11.68 -4.30
N GLY A 147 5.81 -11.62 -5.22
CA GLY A 147 6.02 -11.80 -6.65
C GLY A 147 5.91 -13.25 -7.16
N PHE A 148 5.69 -14.22 -6.30
CA PHE A 148 5.56 -15.63 -6.66
C PHE A 148 4.13 -16.14 -6.45
N GLU A 149 3.66 -16.96 -7.41
CA GLU A 149 2.37 -17.66 -7.28
C GLU A 149 2.39 -18.58 -6.06
N THR A 150 1.35 -18.51 -5.24
CA THR A 150 1.22 -19.31 -4.02
C THR A 150 -0.19 -19.87 -3.87
N THR A 151 -0.37 -20.74 -2.88
CA THR A 151 -1.65 -21.40 -2.62
C THR A 151 -2.44 -20.68 -1.53
N LEU A 152 -3.76 -20.86 -1.54
CA LEU A 152 -4.65 -20.36 -0.49
C LEU A 152 -4.22 -20.87 0.90
N ALA A 153 -3.79 -22.13 1.00
CA ALA A 153 -3.31 -22.71 2.26
C ALA A 153 -2.14 -21.92 2.83
N THR A 154 -1.16 -21.56 1.98
CA THR A 154 -0.02 -20.74 2.39
C THR A 154 -0.44 -19.37 2.90
N ILE A 155 -1.42 -18.73 2.24
CA ILE A 155 -1.96 -17.43 2.68
C ILE A 155 -2.69 -17.54 4.02
N MET A 156 -3.42 -18.63 4.26
CA MET A 156 -4.10 -18.86 5.54
C MET A 156 -3.14 -19.06 6.71
N ASP A 157 -1.99 -19.66 6.45
CA ASP A 157 -0.94 -19.91 7.46
C ASP A 157 -0.09 -18.66 7.76
N LEU A 158 -0.23 -17.59 6.96
CA LEU A 158 0.50 -16.35 7.19
C LEU A 158 -0.06 -15.58 8.39
N SER A 159 0.85 -15.24 9.32
CA SER A 159 0.54 -14.30 10.39
C SER A 159 0.46 -12.88 9.87
N LEU A 160 -0.55 -12.12 10.32
CA LEU A 160 -0.71 -10.70 10.02
C LEU A 160 0.53 -9.85 10.33
N ASP A 161 1.35 -10.27 11.32
CA ASP A 161 2.58 -9.58 11.69
C ASP A 161 3.67 -9.64 10.62
N ARG A 162 3.60 -10.62 9.74
CA ARG A 162 4.57 -10.84 8.65
C ARG A 162 4.16 -10.19 7.33
N VAL A 163 2.94 -9.65 7.27
CA VAL A 163 2.39 -9.04 6.05
C VAL A 163 2.51 -7.53 6.14
N ALA A 164 3.19 -6.91 5.20
CA ALA A 164 3.32 -5.45 5.12
C ALA A 164 2.05 -4.81 4.53
N SER A 165 1.52 -5.38 3.47
CA SER A 165 0.28 -4.94 2.81
C SER A 165 -0.31 -6.06 1.96
N VAL A 166 -1.60 -5.95 1.66
CA VAL A 166 -2.30 -6.81 0.70
C VAL A 166 -2.95 -5.93 -0.35
N THR A 167 -2.73 -6.22 -1.62
CA THR A 167 -3.36 -5.51 -2.73
C THR A 167 -4.31 -6.45 -3.46
N ILE A 168 -5.58 -6.05 -3.60
CA ILE A 168 -6.59 -6.76 -4.37
C ILE A 168 -6.72 -6.07 -5.73
N LEU A 169 -6.49 -6.83 -6.80
CA LEU A 169 -6.67 -6.37 -8.18
C LEU A 169 -8.09 -6.73 -8.63
N LYS A 170 -8.89 -5.71 -8.96
CA LYS A 170 -10.34 -5.88 -9.16
C LYS A 170 -10.79 -5.84 -10.61
N ASP A 171 -9.90 -5.69 -11.57
CA ASP A 171 -10.29 -5.63 -12.99
C ASP A 171 -9.33 -6.40 -13.91
N ALA A 172 -9.79 -6.63 -15.13
CA ALA A 172 -9.02 -7.36 -16.15
C ALA A 172 -7.76 -6.58 -16.60
N ALA A 173 -7.77 -5.25 -16.53
CA ALA A 173 -6.60 -4.44 -16.91
C ALA A 173 -5.47 -4.60 -15.88
N SER A 174 -5.82 -4.67 -14.59
CA SER A 174 -4.85 -4.88 -13.50
C SER A 174 -4.34 -6.31 -13.45
N THR A 175 -5.17 -7.30 -13.78
CA THR A 175 -4.81 -8.73 -13.71
C THR A 175 -4.19 -9.27 -15.01
N ALA A 176 -4.24 -8.50 -16.12
CA ALA A 176 -3.74 -8.92 -17.43
C ALA A 176 -2.28 -9.40 -17.44
N ILE A 177 -1.44 -8.87 -16.56
CA ILE A 177 -0.03 -9.27 -16.41
C ILE A 177 0.14 -10.72 -15.94
N TYR A 178 -0.88 -11.29 -15.31
CA TYR A 178 -0.89 -12.67 -14.81
C TYR A 178 -1.61 -13.66 -15.74
N GLY A 179 -2.14 -13.16 -16.86
CA GLY A 179 -2.83 -13.97 -17.87
C GLY A 179 -4.16 -14.55 -17.40
N SER A 180 -4.56 -15.67 -18.02
CA SER A 180 -5.87 -16.28 -17.77
C SER A 180 -6.08 -16.83 -16.36
N LYS A 181 -5.02 -17.13 -15.62
CA LYS A 181 -5.11 -17.59 -14.23
C LYS A 181 -5.67 -16.53 -13.26
N ALA A 182 -5.52 -15.26 -13.61
CA ALA A 182 -5.99 -14.13 -12.81
C ALA A 182 -7.29 -13.51 -13.36
N ALA A 183 -8.08 -14.28 -14.10
CA ALA A 183 -9.34 -13.82 -14.65
C ALA A 183 -10.46 -13.66 -13.60
N ASN A 184 -10.28 -14.26 -12.42
CA ASN A 184 -11.21 -14.23 -11.28
C ASN A 184 -10.58 -13.59 -10.06
#